data_ae4c4806d6fa2d91b6f15f8ffef713da
#
_entry.id   ae4c4806d6fa2d91b6f15f8ffef713da
#
_cell.length_a   1.000
_cell.length_b   1.000
_cell.length_c   1.000
_cell.angle_alpha   90.00
_cell.angle_beta   90.00
_cell.angle_gamma   90.00
#
_symmetry.space_group_name_H-M   'P 1'
#
loop_
_entity.id
_entity.type
_entity.pdbx_description
1 polymer ?
#
loop_
_entity_poly.entity_id
_entity_poly.type
_entity_poly.pdbx_seq_one_letter_code
_entity_poly.pdbx_strand_id
1 'polypeptide(L)'
;MSRRAVCFVLFVCVTTAGCDESLQPIAGPSPNLTPTFSSIQREIFESSDEAGRAACVTCHRPGGIGFFAVGLDLTSTSTSYAALVGVPSRQRPSLARVAPGNPDDSYLIHKLERRAGIVGLQMPLNGPPYLTAGQIRIIKRWIETGAENN
;
A
#
# COMPACT_ATOMS: atom_id res chain seq x y z
N MET A 1 -68.22 33.22 11.56
CA MET A 1 -67.76 31.87 11.25
C MET A 1 -66.35 31.99 10.72
N SER A 2 -65.35 31.71 11.60
CA SER A 2 -63.95 31.92 11.26
C SER A 2 -63.32 30.53 11.04
N ARG A 3 -62.84 30.29 9.80
CA ARG A 3 -62.12 29.06 9.45
C ARG A 3 -60.64 29.25 9.74
N ARG A 4 -60.12 28.55 10.73
CA ARG A 4 -58.68 28.46 11.03
C ARG A 4 -58.07 27.38 10.11
N ALA A 5 -57.20 27.81 9.20
CA ALA A 5 -56.37 26.91 8.44
C ALA A 5 -55.18 26.44 9.29
N VAL A 6 -55.08 25.13 9.50
CA VAL A 6 -53.94 24.48 10.16
C VAL A 6 -52.92 24.09 9.07
N CYS A 7 -51.76 24.75 9.10
CA CYS A 7 -50.66 24.45 8.19
C CYS A 7 -49.84 23.30 8.78
N PHE A 8 -49.87 22.10 8.17
CA PHE A 8 -49.02 20.98 8.53
C PHE A 8 -47.68 21.17 7.84
N VAL A 9 -46.65 21.43 8.63
CA VAL A 9 -45.27 21.44 8.12
C VAL A 9 -44.74 19.99 8.18
N LEU A 10 -44.61 19.39 6.99
CA LEU A 10 -43.94 18.08 6.86
C LEU A 10 -42.41 18.28 7.00
N PHE A 11 -41.86 17.77 8.08
CA PHE A 11 -40.43 17.71 8.30
C PHE A 11 -39.90 16.48 7.54
N VAL A 12 -39.28 16.72 6.38
CA VAL A 12 -38.59 15.68 5.62
C VAL A 12 -37.23 15.47 6.27
N CYS A 13 -37.07 14.37 7.00
CA CYS A 13 -35.80 13.96 7.57
C CYS A 13 -34.96 13.34 6.43
N VAL A 14 -34.02 14.11 5.87
CA VAL A 14 -33.04 13.60 4.91
C VAL A 14 -31.97 12.83 5.70
N THR A 15 -32.07 11.50 5.74
CA THR A 15 -30.99 10.65 6.21
C THR A 15 -29.91 10.60 5.14
N THR A 16 -28.80 11.32 5.37
CA THR A 16 -27.59 11.13 4.59
C THR A 16 -27.03 9.74 4.93
N ALA A 17 -27.27 8.76 4.07
CA ALA A 17 -26.50 7.53 4.09
C ALA A 17 -25.06 7.88 3.75
N GLY A 18 -24.21 8.01 4.76
CA GLY A 18 -22.77 8.05 4.57
C GLY A 18 -22.35 6.73 3.92
N CYS A 19 -21.76 6.77 2.73
CA CYS A 19 -21.10 5.62 2.16
C CYS A 19 -19.89 5.32 3.05
N ASP A 20 -20.05 4.37 3.95
CA ASP A 20 -18.91 3.70 4.59
C ASP A 20 -18.26 2.81 3.51
N GLU A 21 -17.35 3.40 2.76
CA GLU A 21 -16.52 2.68 1.80
C GLU A 21 -15.49 1.88 2.60
N SER A 22 -15.89 0.73 3.08
CA SER A 22 -15.01 -0.23 3.73
C SER A 22 -13.89 -0.61 2.75
N LEU A 23 -12.65 -0.28 3.08
CA LEU A 23 -11.46 -0.62 2.28
C LEU A 23 -11.18 -2.13 2.25
N GLN A 24 -11.87 -2.93 3.05
CA GLN A 24 -11.66 -4.36 3.16
C GLN A 24 -11.81 -5.15 1.85
N PRO A 25 -12.83 -4.92 1.00
CA PRO A 25 -12.90 -5.58 -0.31
C PRO A 25 -11.79 -5.16 -1.27
N ILE A 26 -11.18 -4.00 -1.03
CA ILE A 26 -10.11 -3.45 -1.87
C ILE A 26 -8.76 -4.07 -1.53
N ALA A 27 -8.51 -4.37 -0.26
CA ALA A 27 -7.25 -4.97 0.19
C ALA A 27 -7.11 -6.45 -0.21
N GLY A 28 -8.21 -7.12 -0.60
CA GLY A 28 -8.20 -8.52 -1.04
C GLY A 28 -7.73 -9.46 0.09
N PRO A 29 -6.67 -10.28 -0.15
CA PRO A 29 -6.20 -11.26 0.82
C PRO A 29 -5.51 -10.67 2.07
N SER A 30 -5.48 -9.36 2.22
CA SER A 30 -4.95 -8.64 3.40
C SER A 30 -6.03 -7.71 3.96
N PRO A 31 -7.09 -8.22 4.60
CA PRO A 31 -8.26 -7.44 5.01
C PRO A 31 -7.93 -6.35 6.05
N ASN A 32 -6.87 -6.53 6.83
CA ASN A 32 -6.42 -5.57 7.86
C ASN A 32 -5.41 -4.54 7.33
N LEU A 33 -5.12 -4.54 6.04
CA LEU A 33 -4.15 -3.64 5.43
C LEU A 33 -4.70 -2.21 5.39
N THR A 34 -3.97 -1.28 6.02
CA THR A 34 -4.25 0.15 6.05
C THR A 34 -3.09 0.94 5.46
N PRO A 35 -3.28 2.21 5.03
CA PRO A 35 -2.22 3.02 4.44
C PRO A 35 -1.29 3.64 5.51
N THR A 36 -0.80 2.79 6.44
CA THR A 36 0.24 3.12 7.42
C THR A 36 1.45 2.22 7.20
N PHE A 37 2.65 2.71 7.51
CA PHE A 37 3.86 1.91 7.28
C PHE A 37 3.89 0.66 8.15
N SER A 38 3.46 0.75 9.40
CA SER A 38 3.38 -0.40 10.32
C SER A 38 2.44 -1.49 9.82
N SER A 39 1.31 -1.10 9.19
CA SER A 39 0.38 -2.06 8.58
C SER A 39 0.98 -2.71 7.32
N ILE A 40 1.63 -1.92 6.45
CA ILE A 40 2.32 -2.43 5.25
C ILE A 40 3.44 -3.39 5.64
N GLN A 41 4.21 -3.06 6.67
CA GLN A 41 5.26 -3.94 7.20
C GLN A 41 4.67 -5.29 7.59
N ARG A 42 3.68 -5.30 8.47
CA ARG A 42 3.07 -6.52 9.01
C ARG A 42 2.34 -7.33 7.94
N GLU A 43 1.48 -6.68 7.14
CA GLU A 43 0.55 -7.39 6.24
C GLU A 43 1.16 -7.74 4.88
N ILE A 44 2.23 -7.02 4.46
CA ILE A 44 2.83 -7.19 3.14
C ILE A 44 4.28 -7.69 3.24
N PHE A 45 5.13 -7.01 4.03
CA PHE A 45 6.56 -7.34 4.01
C PHE A 45 6.88 -8.59 4.83
N GLU A 46 6.24 -8.76 5.98
CA GLU A 46 6.49 -9.87 6.91
C GLU A 46 5.55 -11.06 6.71
N SER A 47 4.39 -10.85 6.09
CA SER A 47 3.37 -11.89 5.97
C SER A 47 3.22 -12.43 4.56
N SER A 48 3.05 -13.75 4.46
CA SER A 48 2.42 -14.41 3.31
C SER A 48 0.91 -14.16 3.37
N ASP A 49 0.24 -14.14 2.24
CA ASP A 49 -1.20 -14.01 2.21
C ASP A 49 -1.89 -15.34 1.86
N GLU A 50 -3.21 -15.38 2.03
CA GLU A 50 -4.03 -16.56 1.76
C GLU A 50 -4.01 -17.00 0.29
N ALA A 51 -3.65 -16.09 -0.64
CA ALA A 51 -3.48 -16.43 -2.04
C ALA A 51 -2.14 -17.15 -2.33
N GLY A 52 -1.28 -17.33 -1.31
CA GLY A 52 0.02 -18.00 -1.43
C GLY A 52 1.18 -17.09 -1.84
N ARG A 53 1.01 -15.75 -1.80
CA ARG A 53 2.11 -14.81 -2.02
C ARG A 53 3.09 -14.91 -0.86
N ALA A 54 4.37 -15.14 -1.16
CA ALA A 54 5.41 -15.18 -0.14
C ALA A 54 5.65 -13.79 0.49
N ALA A 55 6.01 -13.78 1.77
CA ALA A 55 6.46 -12.57 2.46
C ALA A 55 7.71 -11.98 1.78
N CYS A 56 7.79 -10.66 1.66
CA CYS A 56 8.93 -10.00 1.02
C CYS A 56 10.23 -10.24 1.79
N VAL A 57 10.16 -10.31 3.11
CA VAL A 57 11.27 -10.59 4.00
C VAL A 57 11.94 -11.96 3.74
N THR A 58 11.23 -12.90 3.13
CA THR A 58 11.81 -14.21 2.77
C THR A 58 13.07 -14.05 1.93
N CYS A 59 13.10 -13.09 1.01
CA CYS A 59 14.24 -12.79 0.14
C CYS A 59 14.98 -11.51 0.55
N HIS A 60 14.28 -10.50 1.09
CA HIS A 60 14.82 -9.19 1.46
C HIS A 60 15.17 -9.12 2.96
N ARG A 61 16.19 -9.89 3.34
CA ARG A 61 16.78 -9.95 4.68
C ARG A 61 18.29 -10.21 4.58
N PRO A 62 19.08 -9.89 5.60
CA PRO A 62 20.49 -10.27 5.63
C PRO A 62 20.68 -11.74 5.30
N GLY A 63 21.57 -12.06 4.35
CA GLY A 63 21.77 -13.42 3.84
C GLY A 63 20.76 -13.88 2.77
N GLY A 64 19.70 -13.10 2.50
CA GLY A 64 18.72 -13.43 1.46
C GLY A 64 19.14 -12.93 0.07
N ILE A 65 18.65 -13.60 -0.99
CA ILE A 65 18.99 -13.27 -2.39
C ILE A 65 18.62 -11.83 -2.76
N GLY A 66 17.47 -11.31 -2.29
CA GLY A 66 17.05 -9.94 -2.54
C GLY A 66 17.94 -8.92 -1.85
N PHE A 67 18.46 -9.24 -0.65
CA PHE A 67 19.41 -8.38 0.06
C PHE A 67 20.75 -8.31 -0.71
N PHE A 68 21.29 -9.42 -1.14
CA PHE A 68 22.54 -9.42 -1.94
C PHE A 68 22.37 -8.65 -3.25
N ALA A 69 21.24 -8.81 -3.94
CA ALA A 69 21.02 -8.18 -5.22
C ALA A 69 20.88 -6.66 -5.13
N VAL A 70 20.16 -6.16 -4.13
CA VAL A 70 19.79 -4.72 -4.09
C VAL A 70 20.03 -4.04 -2.73
N GLY A 71 20.53 -4.75 -1.72
CA GLY A 71 20.78 -4.19 -0.39
C GLY A 71 19.50 -3.70 0.31
N LEU A 72 18.40 -4.39 0.11
CA LEU A 72 17.11 -4.05 0.74
C LEU A 72 16.85 -5.02 1.88
N ASP A 73 16.76 -4.48 3.10
CA ASP A 73 16.41 -5.20 4.32
C ASP A 73 14.99 -4.83 4.75
N LEU A 74 14.11 -5.82 4.83
CA LEU A 74 12.70 -5.66 5.21
C LEU A 74 12.36 -6.44 6.49
N THR A 75 13.34 -6.68 7.37
CA THR A 75 13.19 -7.53 8.55
C THR A 75 12.46 -6.87 9.73
N SER A 76 12.38 -5.56 9.76
CA SER A 76 11.66 -4.82 10.80
C SER A 76 11.18 -3.47 10.30
N THR A 77 10.21 -2.87 10.98
CA THR A 77 9.69 -1.54 10.63
C THR A 77 10.81 -0.50 10.50
N SER A 78 11.74 -0.46 11.45
CA SER A 78 12.82 0.54 11.43
C SER A 78 13.81 0.32 10.30
N THR A 79 14.25 -0.92 10.06
CA THR A 79 15.20 -1.25 8.99
C THR A 79 14.58 -1.06 7.62
N SER A 80 13.34 -1.48 7.44
CA SER A 80 12.59 -1.33 6.20
C SER A 80 12.37 0.15 5.85
N TYR A 81 11.95 0.94 6.83
CA TYR A 81 11.74 2.37 6.63
C TYR A 81 13.03 3.08 6.20
N ALA A 82 14.11 2.86 6.95
CA ALA A 82 15.43 3.44 6.65
C ALA A 82 16.00 2.97 5.31
N ALA A 83 15.66 1.74 4.88
CA ALA A 83 16.11 1.21 3.60
C ALA A 83 15.26 1.65 2.40
N LEU A 84 14.02 2.11 2.62
CA LEU A 84 13.07 2.44 1.55
C LEU A 84 12.95 3.95 1.31
N VAL A 85 12.65 4.73 2.37
CA VAL A 85 12.17 6.10 2.20
C VAL A 85 13.33 7.07 1.92
N GLY A 86 13.25 7.76 0.78
CA GLY A 86 14.28 8.71 0.33
C GLY A 86 15.59 8.05 -0.16
N VAL A 87 15.68 6.73 -0.18
CA VAL A 87 16.91 6.01 -0.54
C VAL A 87 16.96 5.74 -2.05
N PRO A 88 18.01 6.13 -2.78
CA PRO A 88 18.15 5.81 -4.20
C PRO A 88 18.13 4.31 -4.45
N SER A 89 17.43 3.89 -5.49
CA SER A 89 17.41 2.48 -5.90
C SER A 89 18.78 2.08 -6.49
N ARG A 90 19.36 0.95 -6.05
CA ARG A 90 20.59 0.43 -6.67
C ARG A 90 20.41 0.05 -8.13
N GLN A 91 19.22 -0.40 -8.51
CA GLN A 91 18.90 -0.80 -9.89
C GLN A 91 18.56 0.40 -10.78
N ARG A 92 18.07 1.50 -10.22
CA ARG A 92 17.72 2.72 -10.93
C ARG A 92 18.00 3.95 -10.08
N PRO A 93 19.27 4.38 -10.01
CA PRO A 93 19.68 5.44 -9.05
C PRO A 93 19.03 6.81 -9.27
N SER A 94 18.42 7.04 -10.43
CA SER A 94 17.62 8.24 -10.70
C SER A 94 16.27 8.27 -9.99
N LEU A 95 15.82 7.13 -9.42
CA LEU A 95 14.59 7.03 -8.64
C LEU A 95 14.90 6.61 -7.21
N ALA A 96 14.20 7.22 -6.25
CA ALA A 96 14.19 6.68 -4.89
C ALA A 96 13.44 5.34 -4.85
N ARG A 97 13.77 4.48 -3.88
CA ARG A 97 12.97 3.27 -3.62
C ARG A 97 11.54 3.65 -3.24
N VAL A 98 11.39 4.65 -2.38
CA VAL A 98 10.15 5.34 -2.06
C VAL A 98 10.42 6.83 -2.07
N ALA A 99 9.74 7.59 -2.93
CA ALA A 99 9.76 9.04 -3.00
C ALA A 99 8.54 9.58 -2.24
N PRO A 100 8.67 10.16 -1.03
CA PRO A 100 7.54 10.69 -0.28
C PRO A 100 6.70 11.66 -1.11
N GLY A 101 5.37 11.49 -1.08
CA GLY A 101 4.42 12.27 -1.87
C GLY A 101 4.30 11.87 -3.34
N ASN A 102 5.19 11.00 -3.87
CA ASN A 102 5.21 10.68 -5.29
C ASN A 102 5.33 9.17 -5.57
N PRO A 103 4.21 8.43 -5.65
CA PRO A 103 4.21 7.01 -5.99
C PRO A 103 4.77 6.73 -7.39
N ASP A 104 4.62 7.65 -8.34
CA ASP A 104 5.05 7.45 -9.72
C ASP A 104 6.57 7.51 -9.87
N ASP A 105 7.27 8.23 -9.01
CA ASP A 105 8.74 8.24 -8.92
C ASP A 105 9.29 7.28 -7.86
N SER A 106 8.43 6.44 -7.29
CA SER A 106 8.82 5.41 -6.32
C SER A 106 9.12 4.09 -7.02
N TYR A 107 10.41 3.69 -7.03
CA TYR A 107 10.83 2.46 -7.72
C TYR A 107 10.19 1.19 -7.16
N LEU A 108 9.78 1.21 -5.88
CA LEU A 108 8.97 0.14 -5.29
C LEU A 108 7.70 -0.11 -6.10
N ILE A 109 6.96 0.96 -6.43
CA ILE A 109 5.72 0.85 -7.22
C ILE A 109 6.01 0.32 -8.63
N HIS A 110 7.10 0.77 -9.26
CA HIS A 110 7.49 0.24 -10.56
C HIS A 110 7.72 -1.27 -10.53
N LYS A 111 8.37 -1.78 -9.47
CA LYS A 111 8.63 -3.21 -9.29
C LYS A 111 7.35 -4.00 -9.02
N LEU A 112 6.40 -3.46 -8.26
CA LEU A 112 5.14 -4.12 -7.94
C LEU A 112 4.18 -4.14 -9.14
N GLU A 113 4.12 -3.07 -9.93
CA GLU A 113 3.25 -2.94 -11.10
C GLU A 113 3.87 -3.44 -12.41
N ARG A 114 5.11 -3.92 -12.40
CA ARG A 114 5.86 -4.30 -13.63
C ARG A 114 5.92 -3.16 -14.65
N ARG A 115 6.18 -1.93 -14.21
CA ARG A 115 6.27 -0.79 -15.13
C ARG A 115 7.42 -0.95 -16.11
N ALA A 116 7.30 -0.32 -17.28
CA ALA A 116 8.37 -0.31 -18.27
C ALA A 116 9.68 0.27 -17.69
N GLY A 117 10.81 -0.33 -18.06
CA GLY A 117 12.14 0.11 -17.63
C GLY A 117 12.57 -0.32 -16.23
N ILE A 118 11.87 -1.27 -15.58
CA ILE A 118 12.42 -1.93 -14.40
C ILE A 118 13.60 -2.82 -14.79
N VAL A 119 14.58 -2.94 -13.89
CA VAL A 119 15.68 -3.89 -14.02
C VAL A 119 15.26 -5.23 -13.42
N GLY A 120 15.39 -6.31 -14.19
CA GLY A 120 14.95 -7.63 -13.78
C GLY A 120 13.42 -7.79 -13.81
N LEU A 121 12.88 -8.63 -12.93
CA LEU A 121 11.49 -9.06 -12.96
C LEU A 121 10.62 -8.24 -11.98
N GLN A 122 9.30 -8.38 -12.15
CA GLN A 122 8.29 -7.92 -11.19
C GLN A 122 8.51 -8.53 -9.81
N MET A 123 8.10 -7.82 -8.75
CA MET A 123 8.09 -8.36 -7.38
C MET A 123 6.66 -8.71 -6.93
N PRO A 124 6.53 -9.79 -6.13
CA PRO A 124 7.58 -10.72 -5.70
C PRO A 124 8.13 -11.58 -6.84
N LEU A 125 9.42 -11.95 -6.75
CA LEU A 125 10.13 -12.68 -7.81
C LEU A 125 9.53 -14.06 -8.11
N ASN A 126 8.95 -14.69 -7.10
CA ASN A 126 8.30 -15.99 -7.18
C ASN A 126 6.80 -15.94 -7.54
N GLY A 127 6.30 -14.75 -7.93
CA GLY A 127 4.93 -14.63 -8.41
C GLY A 127 4.68 -15.32 -9.76
N PRO A 128 3.44 -15.59 -10.14
CA PRO A 128 2.22 -15.32 -9.38
C PRO A 128 2.06 -16.23 -8.14
N PRO A 129 1.30 -15.84 -7.12
CA PRO A 129 0.51 -14.61 -7.07
C PRO A 129 1.36 -13.35 -6.80
N TYR A 130 0.95 -12.24 -7.41
CA TYR A 130 1.47 -10.90 -7.15
C TYR A 130 0.56 -10.15 -6.18
N LEU A 131 0.98 -8.96 -5.73
CA LEU A 131 0.08 -8.08 -4.99
C LEU A 131 -1.13 -7.70 -5.84
N THR A 132 -2.30 -7.67 -5.22
CA THR A 132 -3.52 -7.19 -5.87
C THR A 132 -3.46 -5.68 -6.13
N ALA A 133 -4.28 -5.20 -7.06
CA ALA A 133 -4.39 -3.76 -7.32
C ALA A 133 -4.81 -2.98 -6.07
N GLY A 134 -5.62 -3.59 -5.19
CA GLY A 134 -6.03 -3.02 -3.91
C GLY A 134 -4.86 -2.87 -2.94
N GLN A 135 -4.06 -3.91 -2.76
CA GLN A 135 -2.87 -3.86 -1.92
C GLN A 135 -1.86 -2.80 -2.42
N ILE A 136 -1.63 -2.74 -3.73
CA ILE A 136 -0.74 -1.72 -4.33
C ILE A 136 -1.32 -0.32 -4.13
N ARG A 137 -2.63 -0.13 -4.26
CA ARG A 137 -3.29 1.17 -4.03
C ARG A 137 -3.09 1.67 -2.59
N ILE A 138 -3.15 0.80 -1.60
CA ILE A 138 -2.90 1.16 -0.20
C ILE A 138 -1.44 1.59 0.00
N ILE A 139 -0.48 0.87 -0.59
CA ILE A 139 0.94 1.29 -0.56
C ILE A 139 1.12 2.66 -1.24
N LYS A 140 0.50 2.87 -2.41
CA LYS A 140 0.53 4.17 -3.10
C LYS A 140 -0.07 5.27 -2.23
N ARG A 141 -1.18 5.01 -1.55
CA ARG A 141 -1.82 5.99 -0.65
C ARG A 141 -0.90 6.39 0.51
N TRP A 142 -0.21 5.43 1.14
CA TRP A 142 0.81 5.74 2.14
C TRP A 142 1.91 6.64 1.58
N ILE A 143 2.41 6.35 0.37
CA ILE A 143 3.43 7.18 -0.29
C ILE A 143 2.90 8.59 -0.58
N GLU A 144 1.70 8.70 -1.14
CA GLU A 144 1.02 9.97 -1.47
C GLU A 144 0.86 10.88 -0.26
N THR A 145 0.59 10.31 0.91
CA THR A 145 0.44 11.06 2.16
C THR A 145 1.75 11.40 2.85
N GLY A 146 2.89 11.16 2.21
CA GLY A 146 4.21 11.56 2.71
C GLY A 146 5.11 10.41 3.14
N ALA A 147 4.68 9.15 2.99
CA ALA A 147 5.44 7.95 3.37
C ALA A 147 5.92 8.00 4.83
N GLU A 148 5.06 8.40 5.76
CA GLU A 148 5.38 8.53 7.18
C GLU A 148 5.72 7.19 7.84
N ASN A 149 6.55 7.24 8.90
CA ASN A 149 6.86 6.08 9.74
C ASN A 149 5.83 5.96 10.87
N ASN A 150 4.63 5.51 10.56
CA ASN A 150 3.44 5.48 11.41
C ASN A 150 2.85 4.06 11.59
#